data_75fc7ebfa227ae599b2c2de06051c2f8
#
_entry.id   75fc7ebfa227ae599b2c2de06051c2f8
#
_cell.length_a   1.000
_cell.length_b   1.000
_cell.length_c   1.000
_cell.angle_alpha   90.00
_cell.angle_beta   90.00
_cell.angle_gamma   90.00
#
_symmetry.space_group_name_H-M   'P 1'
#
loop_
_entity.id
_entity.type
_entity.pdbx_description
1 polymer ?
#
loop_
_entity_poly.entity_id
_entity_poly.type
_entity_poly.pdbx_seq_one_letter_code
_entity_poly.pdbx_strand_id
1 'polypeptide(L)'
;MKKLSRISAVALSAATFAVAMTAPMGAAHAQQKFMTIGTGGVTGVYYAAGGAICRLVNKERKSHGIRCSVESTGGSVFNINTIAAGELDFGVAQSDWQYHAFNGSNRFKDSPVKELRAVFSIHPEPFTVLSRKEANVSKFEDFKGKRFNVGNPSSGTAASMDVLLGAMGWTKANFGLATELKADEHGAALCDNKIDGFFYGVGHPAANIQDPITTCGAKLVPLTGAAVDKLVKENSFYAKANIPGGLYAGHPDATPTYGVLASFVTSANASDDMVYTLVKSVFENFDEFKKLHPAFANLDPKNMIKDGLSAPLHPGAVKYYKEKGWM
;
A
#
# COMPACT_ATOMS: atom_id res chain seq x y z
N MET A 1 -48.74 93.80 -2.64
CA MET A 1 -49.90 93.52 -3.54
C MET A 1 -49.77 92.05 -3.98
N LYS A 2 -50.61 91.21 -3.33
CA LYS A 2 -51.54 90.23 -3.89
C LYS A 2 -51.07 89.35 -5.00
N LYS A 3 -50.97 88.01 -4.76
CA LYS A 3 -52.09 87.09 -5.11
C LYS A 3 -51.88 85.71 -4.51
N LEU A 4 -52.87 85.15 -3.91
CA LEU A 4 -53.06 83.77 -3.53
C LEU A 4 -53.12 82.85 -4.75
N SER A 5 -52.59 81.67 -4.65
CA SER A 5 -52.94 80.58 -5.54
C SER A 5 -53.06 79.28 -4.71
N ARG A 6 -54.14 78.59 -4.95
CA ARG A 6 -54.63 77.39 -4.23
C ARG A 6 -53.81 76.21 -4.58
N ILE A 7 -53.46 75.40 -3.57
CA ILE A 7 -52.81 74.08 -3.74
C ILE A 7 -53.90 73.02 -3.55
N SER A 8 -54.18 72.27 -4.63
CA SER A 8 -55.02 71.07 -4.61
C SER A 8 -54.25 69.91 -4.11
N ALA A 9 -54.73 69.25 -3.07
CA ALA A 9 -54.15 67.99 -2.54
C ALA A 9 -54.57 66.83 -3.47
N VAL A 10 -53.57 66.15 -4.00
CA VAL A 10 -53.73 64.86 -4.69
C VAL A 10 -53.29 63.77 -3.74
N ALA A 11 -54.21 62.92 -3.32
CA ALA A 11 -53.95 61.73 -2.50
C ALA A 11 -53.30 60.63 -3.40
N LEU A 12 -52.06 60.30 -3.12
CA LEU A 12 -51.32 59.20 -3.81
C LEU A 12 -51.47 57.95 -2.93
N SER A 13 -52.28 56.97 -3.39
CA SER A 13 -52.41 55.65 -2.75
C SER A 13 -51.13 54.81 -3.09
N ALA A 14 -50.33 54.55 -2.05
CA ALA A 14 -49.16 53.65 -2.17
C ALA A 14 -49.65 52.21 -2.05
N ALA A 15 -49.70 51.50 -3.17
CA ALA A 15 -49.84 50.03 -3.22
C ALA A 15 -48.47 49.37 -2.93
N THR A 16 -48.29 48.83 -1.73
CA THR A 16 -47.10 48.02 -1.35
C THR A 16 -47.19 46.65 -2.00
N PHE A 17 -46.41 46.45 -3.06
CA PHE A 17 -46.14 45.12 -3.62
C PHE A 17 -45.12 44.40 -2.71
N ALA A 18 -45.57 43.41 -1.93
CA ALA A 18 -44.72 42.48 -1.23
C ALA A 18 -44.11 41.49 -2.27
N VAL A 19 -42.87 41.75 -2.72
CA VAL A 19 -42.08 40.77 -3.47
C VAL A 19 -41.58 39.73 -2.50
N ALA A 20 -42.19 38.54 -2.49
CA ALA A 20 -41.66 37.36 -1.81
C ALA A 20 -40.37 36.95 -2.51
N MET A 21 -39.21 37.28 -1.93
CA MET A 21 -37.92 36.74 -2.33
C MET A 21 -37.88 35.24 -1.95
N THR A 22 -38.21 34.38 -2.89
CA THR A 22 -37.85 32.97 -2.82
C THR A 22 -36.34 32.87 -3.01
N ALA A 23 -35.60 32.85 -1.90
CA ALA A 23 -34.16 32.49 -1.95
C ALA A 23 -34.05 31.09 -2.55
N PRO A 24 -33.23 30.89 -3.61
CA PRO A 24 -32.94 29.54 -4.06
C PRO A 24 -32.26 28.81 -2.91
N MET A 25 -32.87 27.72 -2.39
CA MET A 25 -32.20 26.74 -1.56
C MET A 25 -31.02 26.22 -2.39
N GLY A 26 -29.85 26.81 -2.18
CA GLY A 26 -28.60 26.30 -2.75
C GLY A 26 -28.48 24.86 -2.28
N ALA A 27 -28.51 23.93 -3.22
CA ALA A 27 -28.12 22.55 -2.96
C ALA A 27 -26.74 22.61 -2.30
N ALA A 28 -26.67 22.27 -1.04
CA ALA A 28 -25.39 22.11 -0.33
C ALA A 28 -24.62 21.04 -1.10
N HIS A 29 -23.73 21.46 -2.00
CA HIS A 29 -22.76 20.56 -2.59
C HIS A 29 -21.93 20.03 -1.42
N ALA A 30 -22.12 18.76 -1.07
CA ALA A 30 -21.29 18.09 -0.09
C ALA A 30 -19.83 18.35 -0.51
N GLN A 31 -19.04 18.98 0.37
CA GLN A 31 -17.65 19.29 0.09
C GLN A 31 -16.94 18.00 -0.25
N GLN A 32 -16.36 17.93 -1.46
CA GLN A 32 -15.67 16.75 -1.93
C GLN A 32 -14.49 16.46 -1.01
N LYS A 33 -14.50 15.29 -0.38
CA LYS A 33 -13.38 14.80 0.44
C LYS A 33 -12.38 14.08 -0.45
N PHE A 34 -11.10 14.33 -0.22
CA PHE A 34 -10.01 13.62 -0.91
C PHE A 34 -9.46 12.53 0.01
N MET A 35 -8.99 11.46 -0.61
CA MET A 35 -8.36 10.33 0.05
C MET A 35 -7.16 9.90 -0.79
N THR A 36 -5.99 9.80 -0.17
CA THR A 36 -4.74 9.39 -0.82
C THR A 36 -4.26 8.05 -0.27
N ILE A 37 -3.78 7.18 -1.16
CA ILE A 37 -3.22 5.87 -0.80
C ILE A 37 -1.78 5.80 -1.30
N GLY A 38 -0.82 5.77 -0.37
CA GLY A 38 0.57 5.49 -0.66
C GLY A 38 0.80 4.00 -0.97
N THR A 39 1.58 3.71 -2.00
CA THR A 39 1.77 2.34 -2.47
C THR A 39 3.26 1.96 -2.56
N GLY A 40 3.79 1.73 -3.71
CA GLY A 40 5.17 1.41 -4.06
C GLY A 40 5.41 1.74 -5.52
N GLY A 41 6.40 1.12 -6.14
CA GLY A 41 6.64 1.25 -7.57
C GLY A 41 5.46 0.75 -8.40
N VAL A 42 5.22 1.37 -9.56
CA VAL A 42 4.05 1.08 -10.42
C VAL A 42 4.05 -0.33 -11.00
N THR A 43 5.19 -1.00 -11.04
CA THR A 43 5.35 -2.39 -11.52
C THR A 43 5.13 -3.44 -10.43
N GLY A 44 4.95 -3.00 -9.16
CA GLY A 44 4.70 -3.86 -8.01
C GLY A 44 3.19 -3.98 -7.68
N VAL A 45 2.86 -4.97 -6.85
CA VAL A 45 1.44 -5.28 -6.52
C VAL A 45 0.81 -4.25 -5.58
N TYR A 46 1.58 -3.48 -4.80
CA TYR A 46 1.01 -2.39 -3.97
C TYR A 46 0.27 -1.35 -4.80
N TYR A 47 0.84 -0.95 -5.95
CA TYR A 47 0.20 0.03 -6.83
C TYR A 47 -1.12 -0.52 -7.41
N ALA A 48 -1.11 -1.79 -7.82
CA ALA A 48 -2.32 -2.48 -8.26
C ALA A 48 -3.39 -2.56 -7.15
N ALA A 49 -2.97 -2.84 -5.90
CA ALA A 49 -3.87 -2.92 -4.74
C ALA A 49 -4.50 -1.56 -4.41
N GLY A 50 -3.69 -0.50 -4.31
CA GLY A 50 -4.20 0.86 -4.12
C GLY A 50 -5.15 1.28 -5.24
N GLY A 51 -4.80 0.97 -6.51
CA GLY A 51 -5.64 1.22 -7.68
C GLY A 51 -6.98 0.49 -7.62
N ALA A 52 -6.97 -0.77 -7.22
CA ALA A 52 -8.18 -1.58 -7.05
C ALA A 52 -9.10 -1.00 -5.96
N ILE A 53 -8.53 -0.63 -4.80
CA ILE A 53 -9.27 0.00 -3.70
C ILE A 53 -9.88 1.33 -4.17
N CYS A 54 -9.07 2.23 -4.76
CA CYS A 54 -9.56 3.52 -5.26
C CYS A 54 -10.62 3.37 -6.35
N ARG A 55 -10.52 2.37 -7.23
CA ARG A 55 -11.57 2.09 -8.22
C ARG A 55 -12.90 1.82 -7.55
N LEU A 56 -12.93 0.96 -6.52
CA LEU A 56 -14.16 0.60 -5.81
C LEU A 56 -14.72 1.77 -5.00
N VAL A 57 -13.89 2.53 -4.29
CA VAL A 57 -14.31 3.75 -3.60
C VAL A 57 -14.88 4.77 -4.59
N ASN A 58 -14.21 5.03 -5.70
CA ASN A 58 -14.65 6.01 -6.69
C ASN A 58 -15.92 5.60 -7.44
N LYS A 59 -16.25 4.31 -7.52
CA LYS A 59 -17.49 3.79 -8.12
C LYS A 59 -18.73 4.38 -7.44
N GLU A 60 -18.69 4.53 -6.12
CA GLU A 60 -19.78 5.06 -5.31
C GLU A 60 -19.57 6.53 -4.89
N ARG A 61 -18.62 7.23 -5.51
CA ARG A 61 -18.25 8.61 -5.13
C ARG A 61 -19.45 9.57 -5.05
N LYS A 62 -20.46 9.39 -5.89
CA LYS A 62 -21.64 10.25 -5.90
C LYS A 62 -22.47 10.13 -4.60
N SER A 63 -22.40 8.98 -3.91
CA SER A 63 -23.16 8.73 -2.67
C SER A 63 -22.46 9.27 -1.43
N HIS A 64 -21.13 9.17 -1.35
CA HIS A 64 -20.37 9.52 -0.14
C HIS A 64 -19.43 10.72 -0.29
N GLY A 65 -19.26 11.26 -1.52
CA GLY A 65 -18.47 12.47 -1.78
C GLY A 65 -16.95 12.30 -1.70
N ILE A 66 -16.42 11.06 -1.49
CA ILE A 66 -14.99 10.80 -1.35
C ILE A 66 -14.39 10.49 -2.72
N ARG A 67 -13.29 11.19 -3.06
CA ARG A 67 -12.45 10.91 -4.23
C ARG A 67 -11.13 10.29 -3.77
N CYS A 68 -10.87 9.06 -4.20
CA CYS A 68 -9.65 8.32 -3.91
C CYS A 68 -8.63 8.48 -5.05
N SER A 69 -7.37 8.69 -4.68
CA SER A 69 -6.20 8.70 -5.58
C SER A 69 -5.08 7.82 -5.04
N VAL A 70 -4.29 7.28 -5.95
CA VAL A 70 -3.16 6.40 -5.67
C VAL A 70 -1.87 7.15 -5.92
N GLU A 71 -0.91 7.00 -5.01
CA GLU A 71 0.43 7.55 -5.14
C GLU A 71 1.48 6.43 -5.23
N SER A 72 2.34 6.50 -6.24
CA SER A 72 3.55 5.70 -6.29
C SER A 72 4.58 6.27 -5.33
N THR A 73 5.09 5.44 -4.43
CA THR A 73 5.95 5.86 -3.32
C THR A 73 7.19 4.99 -3.19
N GLY A 74 8.00 5.29 -2.17
CA GLY A 74 9.15 4.46 -1.79
C GLY A 74 8.80 3.11 -1.14
N GLY A 75 7.53 2.85 -0.80
CA GLY A 75 7.08 1.60 -0.16
C GLY A 75 6.88 1.72 1.35
N SER A 76 6.92 0.60 2.07
CA SER A 76 6.39 0.43 3.42
C SER A 76 6.83 1.47 4.45
N VAL A 77 8.14 1.66 4.62
CA VAL A 77 8.68 2.60 5.63
C VAL A 77 8.35 4.04 5.26
N PHE A 78 8.43 4.38 3.97
CA PHE A 78 8.01 5.68 3.46
C PHE A 78 6.53 5.94 3.77
N ASN A 79 5.64 5.01 3.42
CA ASN A 79 4.19 5.15 3.62
C ASN A 79 3.85 5.34 5.10
N ILE A 80 4.43 4.54 5.99
CA ILE A 80 4.20 4.65 7.44
C ILE A 80 4.63 6.02 7.96
N ASN A 81 5.81 6.51 7.56
CA ASN A 81 6.30 7.81 8.00
C ASN A 81 5.44 8.96 7.46
N THR A 82 4.98 8.87 6.23
CA THR A 82 4.14 9.90 5.58
C THR A 82 2.73 9.92 6.16
N ILE A 83 2.19 8.74 6.54
CA ILE A 83 0.94 8.64 7.33
C ILE A 83 1.13 9.29 8.71
N ALA A 84 2.24 9.01 9.38
CA ALA A 84 2.53 9.61 10.69
C ALA A 84 2.67 11.14 10.62
N ALA A 85 3.18 11.67 9.51
CA ALA A 85 3.26 13.11 9.23
C ALA A 85 1.91 13.74 8.83
N GLY A 86 0.87 12.92 8.57
CA GLY A 86 -0.44 13.40 8.10
C GLY A 86 -0.50 13.82 6.63
N GLU A 87 0.47 13.38 5.83
CA GLU A 87 0.59 13.70 4.40
C GLU A 87 -0.03 12.62 3.50
N LEU A 88 -0.25 11.41 4.03
CA LEU A 88 -1.02 10.33 3.41
C LEU A 88 -2.14 9.89 4.35
N ASP A 89 -3.33 9.63 3.79
CA ASP A 89 -4.45 9.09 4.57
C ASP A 89 -4.29 7.59 4.83
N PHE A 90 -3.84 6.86 3.82
CA PHE A 90 -3.65 5.41 3.86
C PHE A 90 -2.35 5.00 3.18
N GLY A 91 -1.91 3.78 3.47
CA GLY A 91 -0.76 3.19 2.78
C GLY A 91 -0.77 1.68 2.78
N VAL A 92 -0.08 1.09 1.81
CA VAL A 92 0.25 -0.34 1.84
C VAL A 92 1.62 -0.51 2.47
N ALA A 93 1.73 -1.43 3.42
CA ALA A 93 2.97 -1.71 4.13
C ALA A 93 3.10 -3.20 4.44
N GLN A 94 4.32 -3.70 4.45
CA GLN A 94 4.64 -5.04 4.92
C GLN A 94 4.25 -5.20 6.40
N SER A 95 3.75 -6.36 6.78
CA SER A 95 3.29 -6.64 8.15
C SER A 95 4.41 -6.60 9.20
N ASP A 96 5.65 -6.92 8.83
CA ASP A 96 6.82 -6.76 9.69
C ASP A 96 7.11 -5.27 9.99
N TRP A 97 6.99 -4.39 8.99
CA TRP A 97 7.20 -2.95 9.20
C TRP A 97 6.04 -2.28 9.90
N GLN A 98 4.80 -2.77 9.72
CA GLN A 98 3.67 -2.40 10.57
C GLN A 98 3.97 -2.73 12.05
N TYR A 99 4.48 -3.95 12.32
CA TYR A 99 4.87 -4.38 13.66
C TYR A 99 5.96 -3.49 14.25
N HIS A 100 7.06 -3.29 13.53
CA HIS A 100 8.20 -2.50 14.00
C HIS A 100 7.83 -1.04 14.24
N ALA A 101 7.01 -0.45 13.39
CA ALA A 101 6.56 0.93 13.52
C ALA A 101 5.69 1.12 14.77
N PHE A 102 4.68 0.26 14.97
CA PHE A 102 3.79 0.37 16.11
C PHE A 102 4.50 0.08 17.44
N ASN A 103 5.35 -0.96 17.48
CA ASN A 103 6.04 -1.36 18.70
C ASN A 103 7.29 -0.53 19.03
N GLY A 104 7.82 0.25 18.10
CA GLY A 104 9.05 1.03 18.29
C GLY A 104 10.27 0.13 18.35
N SER A 105 10.50 -0.64 17.28
CA SER A 105 11.66 -1.52 17.17
C SER A 105 12.32 -1.37 15.80
N ASN A 106 13.50 -1.95 15.61
CA ASN A 106 14.30 -1.87 14.40
C ASN A 106 14.47 -0.40 13.93
N ARG A 107 14.09 -0.05 12.69
CA ARG A 107 14.20 1.32 12.14
C ARG A 107 13.32 2.35 12.85
N PHE A 108 12.32 1.91 13.59
CA PHE A 108 11.40 2.77 14.36
C PHE A 108 11.71 2.83 15.86
N LYS A 109 12.90 2.36 16.28
CA LYS A 109 13.29 2.31 17.69
C LYS A 109 13.22 3.70 18.36
N ASP A 110 13.68 4.72 17.66
CA ASP A 110 13.74 6.08 18.19
C ASP A 110 12.52 6.95 17.81
N SER A 111 11.63 6.41 16.95
CA SER A 111 10.46 7.10 16.44
C SER A 111 9.28 6.14 16.24
N PRO A 112 8.73 5.57 17.32
CA PRO A 112 7.58 4.67 17.23
C PRO A 112 6.33 5.42 16.75
N VAL A 113 5.54 4.79 15.88
CA VAL A 113 4.30 5.35 15.32
C VAL A 113 3.10 4.74 16.05
N LYS A 114 2.79 5.23 17.24
CA LYS A 114 1.70 4.72 18.09
C LYS A 114 0.30 5.01 17.55
N GLU A 115 0.20 6.01 16.66
CA GLU A 115 -1.05 6.35 15.97
C GLU A 115 -1.32 5.46 14.74
N LEU A 116 -0.40 4.56 14.38
CA LEU A 116 -0.63 3.63 13.27
C LEU A 116 -1.81 2.71 13.60
N ARG A 117 -2.68 2.51 12.60
CA ARG A 117 -3.82 1.58 12.68
C ARG A 117 -3.82 0.65 11.48
N ALA A 118 -4.10 -0.60 11.74
CA ALA A 118 -4.39 -1.58 10.70
C ALA A 118 -5.83 -1.40 10.19
N VAL A 119 -6.03 -1.65 8.91
CA VAL A 119 -7.36 -1.74 8.32
C VAL A 119 -7.65 -3.19 7.96
N PHE A 120 -6.91 -3.77 7.04
CA PHE A 120 -6.95 -5.20 6.66
C PHE A 120 -5.62 -5.63 6.05
N SER A 121 -5.36 -6.94 5.99
CA SER A 121 -4.26 -7.48 5.17
C SER A 121 -4.72 -7.72 3.73
N ILE A 122 -3.77 -7.79 2.79
CA ILE A 122 -4.08 -7.95 1.38
C ILE A 122 -3.54 -9.31 0.92
N HIS A 123 -2.36 -9.34 0.34
CA HIS A 123 -1.79 -10.54 -0.27
C HIS A 123 -0.51 -10.99 0.44
N PRO A 124 -0.13 -12.28 0.31
CA PRO A 124 1.20 -12.74 0.70
C PRO A 124 2.30 -12.01 -0.09
N GLU A 125 3.40 -11.75 0.57
CA GLU A 125 4.62 -11.17 0.01
C GLU A 125 5.82 -12.07 0.26
N PRO A 126 6.01 -13.11 -0.56
CA PRO A 126 7.23 -13.88 -0.54
C PRO A 126 8.43 -12.98 -0.89
N PHE A 127 9.48 -13.03 -0.08
CA PHE A 127 10.72 -12.36 -0.44
C PHE A 127 11.33 -13.06 -1.64
N THR A 128 11.47 -12.30 -2.71
CA THR A 128 11.87 -12.79 -4.04
C THR A 128 13.31 -12.40 -4.31
N VAL A 129 14.12 -13.36 -4.73
CA VAL A 129 15.46 -13.11 -5.21
C VAL A 129 15.53 -13.50 -6.68
N LEU A 130 15.93 -12.56 -7.54
CA LEU A 130 16.26 -12.84 -8.92
C LEU A 130 17.77 -12.73 -9.15
N SER A 131 18.27 -13.62 -9.99
CA SER A 131 19.63 -13.55 -10.52
C SER A 131 19.63 -13.38 -12.03
N ARG A 132 20.63 -12.68 -12.54
CA ARG A 132 20.99 -12.73 -13.96
C ARG A 132 21.42 -14.16 -14.33
N LYS A 133 21.03 -14.63 -15.51
CA LYS A 133 21.32 -15.99 -15.97
C LYS A 133 22.79 -16.33 -15.89
N GLU A 134 23.68 -15.44 -16.31
CA GLU A 134 25.14 -15.62 -16.38
C GLU A 134 25.84 -15.42 -15.02
N ALA A 135 25.12 -15.00 -13.98
CA ALA A 135 25.69 -14.80 -12.64
C ALA A 135 26.07 -16.14 -11.96
N ASN A 136 25.54 -17.27 -12.46
CA ASN A 136 25.82 -18.63 -11.93
C ASN A 136 25.53 -18.72 -10.42
N VAL A 137 24.33 -18.27 -10.03
CA VAL A 137 23.86 -18.27 -8.65
C VAL A 137 22.81 -19.36 -8.48
N SER A 138 22.93 -20.18 -7.46
CA SER A 138 21.98 -21.24 -7.10
C SER A 138 21.32 -21.04 -5.72
N LYS A 139 21.96 -20.27 -4.85
CA LYS A 139 21.49 -19.91 -3.51
C LYS A 139 21.92 -18.48 -3.17
N PHE A 140 21.28 -17.91 -2.15
CA PHE A 140 21.53 -16.50 -1.79
C PHE A 140 23.00 -16.19 -1.46
N GLU A 141 23.70 -17.12 -0.80
CA GLU A 141 25.10 -16.95 -0.39
C GLU A 141 26.07 -16.80 -1.60
N ASP A 142 25.66 -17.25 -2.79
CA ASP A 142 26.47 -17.12 -4.01
C ASP A 142 26.56 -15.66 -4.49
N PHE A 143 25.76 -14.73 -3.93
CA PHE A 143 25.87 -13.30 -4.21
C PHE A 143 27.02 -12.59 -3.48
N LYS A 144 27.74 -13.28 -2.59
CA LYS A 144 28.92 -12.71 -1.96
C LYS A 144 29.94 -12.25 -3.02
N GLY A 145 30.37 -10.99 -2.92
CA GLY A 145 31.27 -10.37 -3.88
C GLY A 145 30.66 -9.99 -5.24
N LYS A 146 29.35 -10.21 -5.47
CA LYS A 146 28.65 -9.82 -6.71
C LYS A 146 27.96 -8.46 -6.55
N ARG A 147 27.48 -7.92 -7.66
CA ARG A 147 26.68 -6.68 -7.69
C ARG A 147 25.23 -7.01 -7.37
N PHE A 148 24.72 -6.49 -6.27
CA PHE A 148 23.39 -6.87 -5.79
C PHE A 148 22.56 -5.66 -5.41
N ASN A 149 21.29 -5.62 -5.86
CA ASN A 149 20.36 -4.57 -5.45
C ASN A 149 19.63 -4.97 -4.16
N VAL A 150 19.82 -4.19 -3.12
CA VAL A 150 19.25 -4.42 -1.78
C VAL A 150 17.92 -3.70 -1.56
N GLY A 151 17.43 -2.95 -2.57
CA GLY A 151 16.22 -2.15 -2.50
C GLY A 151 16.49 -0.68 -2.17
N ASN A 152 15.54 0.18 -2.55
CA ASN A 152 15.67 1.62 -2.34
C ASN A 152 15.54 2.01 -0.86
N PRO A 153 16.21 3.09 -0.42
CA PRO A 153 16.07 3.63 0.92
C PRO A 153 14.59 3.88 1.26
N SER A 154 14.23 3.72 2.53
CA SER A 154 12.85 3.85 3.04
C SER A 154 11.83 2.84 2.46
N SER A 155 12.25 1.83 1.69
CA SER A 155 11.39 0.69 1.33
C SER A 155 11.36 -0.36 2.45
N GLY A 156 10.26 -1.10 2.51
CA GLY A 156 10.20 -2.32 3.33
C GLY A 156 11.20 -3.36 2.85
N THR A 157 11.38 -3.48 1.54
CA THR A 157 12.38 -4.37 0.91
C THR A 157 13.79 -4.14 1.45
N ALA A 158 14.30 -2.91 1.39
CA ALA A 158 15.65 -2.59 1.89
C ALA A 158 15.76 -2.83 3.40
N ALA A 159 14.70 -2.53 4.14
CA ALA A 159 14.67 -2.73 5.57
C ALA A 159 14.66 -4.22 5.96
N SER A 160 13.87 -5.07 5.26
CA SER A 160 13.86 -6.53 5.46
C SER A 160 15.15 -7.18 4.95
N MET A 161 15.79 -6.60 3.92
CA MET A 161 17.13 -7.04 3.48
C MET A 161 18.17 -6.81 4.58
N ASP A 162 18.18 -5.68 5.25
CA ASP A 162 19.08 -5.42 6.39
C ASP A 162 18.87 -6.45 7.52
N VAL A 163 17.61 -6.84 7.79
CA VAL A 163 17.28 -7.89 8.78
C VAL A 163 17.86 -9.25 8.36
N LEU A 164 17.68 -9.64 7.09
CA LEU A 164 18.23 -10.88 6.56
C LEU A 164 19.76 -10.90 6.64
N LEU A 165 20.41 -9.83 6.19
CA LEU A 165 21.87 -9.71 6.26
C LEU A 165 22.37 -9.83 7.70
N GLY A 166 21.72 -9.15 8.65
CA GLY A 166 22.04 -9.25 10.08
C GLY A 166 21.92 -10.68 10.61
N ALA A 167 20.87 -11.42 10.23
CA ALA A 167 20.68 -12.82 10.61
C ALA A 167 21.76 -13.76 10.03
N MET A 168 22.30 -13.41 8.84
CA MET A 168 23.41 -14.12 8.19
C MET A 168 24.79 -13.72 8.72
N GLY A 169 24.90 -12.72 9.58
CA GLY A 169 26.18 -12.10 9.97
C GLY A 169 26.85 -11.33 8.81
N TRP A 170 26.04 -10.87 7.85
CA TRP A 170 26.46 -10.09 6.70
C TRP A 170 26.10 -8.62 6.86
N THR A 171 26.75 -7.80 6.04
CA THR A 171 26.43 -6.40 5.79
C THR A 171 26.40 -6.14 4.28
N LYS A 172 26.02 -4.95 3.85
CA LYS A 172 26.09 -4.56 2.43
C LYS A 172 27.52 -4.68 1.85
N ALA A 173 28.55 -4.57 2.69
CA ALA A 173 29.97 -4.74 2.27
C ALA A 173 30.32 -6.18 1.85
N ASN A 174 29.49 -7.19 2.12
CA ASN A 174 29.69 -8.54 1.64
C ASN A 174 29.39 -8.69 0.13
N PHE A 175 28.65 -7.74 -0.46
CA PHE A 175 28.50 -7.64 -1.91
C PHE A 175 29.69 -6.90 -2.53
N GLY A 176 30.03 -7.21 -3.78
CA GLY A 176 31.02 -6.44 -4.52
C GLY A 176 30.55 -5.02 -4.84
N LEU A 177 29.23 -4.88 -5.05
CA LEU A 177 28.53 -3.61 -5.14
C LEU A 177 27.10 -3.80 -4.63
N ALA A 178 26.72 -3.09 -3.58
CA ALA A 178 25.34 -2.98 -3.12
C ALA A 178 24.71 -1.76 -3.76
N THR A 179 23.67 -1.95 -4.59
CA THR A 179 22.89 -0.85 -5.18
C THR A 179 21.55 -0.70 -4.45
N GLU A 180 20.97 0.50 -4.51
CA GLU A 180 19.73 0.87 -3.85
C GLU A 180 18.69 1.38 -4.86
N LEU A 181 18.55 0.67 -5.99
CA LEU A 181 17.63 0.99 -7.07
C LEU A 181 16.18 0.81 -6.63
N LYS A 182 15.31 1.62 -7.18
CA LYS A 182 13.87 1.47 -7.02
C LYS A 182 13.35 0.19 -7.69
N ALA A 183 12.18 -0.27 -7.24
CA ALA A 183 11.54 -1.47 -7.75
C ALA A 183 11.30 -1.44 -9.29
N ASP A 184 11.04 -0.27 -9.85
CA ASP A 184 10.80 -0.09 -11.28
C ASP A 184 12.10 -0.09 -12.13
N GLU A 185 13.26 0.00 -11.48
CA GLU A 185 14.58 0.12 -12.13
C GLU A 185 15.38 -1.19 -12.13
N HIS A 186 15.18 -2.06 -11.10
CA HIS A 186 16.07 -3.20 -10.87
C HIS A 186 15.96 -4.27 -11.97
N GLY A 187 14.79 -4.46 -12.59
CA GLY A 187 14.63 -5.42 -13.69
C GLY A 187 15.45 -5.02 -14.92
N ALA A 188 15.37 -3.75 -15.34
CA ALA A 188 16.20 -3.24 -16.43
C ALA A 188 17.69 -3.28 -16.09
N ALA A 189 18.08 -2.88 -14.88
CA ALA A 189 19.47 -2.94 -14.44
C ALA A 189 20.05 -4.38 -14.46
N LEU A 190 19.21 -5.38 -14.14
CA LEU A 190 19.57 -6.79 -14.23
C LEU A 190 19.83 -7.21 -15.68
N CYS A 191 18.92 -6.90 -16.59
CA CYS A 191 19.03 -7.23 -18.02
C CYS A 191 20.20 -6.48 -18.70
N ASP A 192 20.46 -5.24 -18.30
CA ASP A 192 21.59 -4.42 -18.77
C ASP A 192 22.95 -4.84 -18.19
N ASN A 193 23.01 -5.92 -17.42
CA ASN A 193 24.23 -6.37 -16.76
C ASN A 193 24.87 -5.32 -15.82
N LYS A 194 24.05 -4.46 -15.20
CA LYS A 194 24.49 -3.49 -14.18
C LYS A 194 24.53 -4.09 -12.79
N ILE A 195 23.66 -5.09 -12.53
CA ILE A 195 23.59 -5.89 -11.31
C ILE A 195 23.54 -7.38 -11.66
N ASP A 196 23.93 -8.23 -10.72
CA ASP A 196 23.91 -9.69 -10.87
C ASP A 196 22.67 -10.33 -10.25
N GLY A 197 22.01 -9.60 -9.34
CA GLY A 197 20.76 -10.00 -8.72
C GLY A 197 20.12 -8.88 -7.90
N PHE A 198 18.90 -9.14 -7.45
CA PHE A 198 18.19 -8.24 -6.54
C PHE A 198 17.28 -9.03 -5.58
N PHE A 199 16.99 -8.39 -4.45
CA PHE A 199 16.00 -8.81 -3.47
C PHE A 199 14.77 -7.91 -3.54
N TYR A 200 13.56 -8.49 -3.44
CA TYR A 200 12.32 -7.72 -3.45
C TYR A 200 11.19 -8.43 -2.71
N GLY A 201 10.54 -7.74 -1.75
CA GLY A 201 9.30 -8.18 -1.13
C GLY A 201 8.12 -7.79 -2.01
N VAL A 202 7.39 -8.78 -2.57
CA VAL A 202 6.30 -8.50 -3.51
C VAL A 202 5.29 -9.63 -3.57
N GLY A 203 4.02 -9.30 -3.82
CA GLY A 203 3.00 -10.27 -4.21
C GLY A 203 3.22 -10.80 -5.63
N HIS A 204 2.68 -11.97 -5.91
CA HIS A 204 2.85 -12.63 -7.20
C HIS A 204 1.50 -12.87 -7.90
N PRO A 205 1.47 -12.76 -9.28
CA PRO A 205 2.54 -12.32 -10.16
C PRO A 205 2.83 -10.83 -10.05
N ALA A 206 4.05 -10.40 -10.38
CA ALA A 206 4.44 -9.00 -10.43
C ALA A 206 5.20 -8.71 -11.72
N ALA A 207 4.94 -7.55 -12.35
CA ALA A 207 5.53 -7.19 -13.63
C ALA A 207 7.06 -7.09 -13.54
N ASN A 208 7.58 -6.46 -12.48
CA ASN A 208 9.03 -6.30 -12.28
C ASN A 208 9.79 -7.62 -11.95
N ILE A 209 9.08 -8.72 -11.78
CA ILE A 209 9.63 -10.09 -11.74
C ILE A 209 9.46 -10.77 -13.10
N GLN A 210 8.27 -10.63 -13.70
CA GLN A 210 7.93 -11.21 -15.00
C GLN A 210 8.84 -10.70 -16.12
N ASP A 211 9.04 -9.38 -16.17
CA ASP A 211 9.76 -8.72 -17.27
C ASP A 211 11.21 -9.19 -17.40
N PRO A 212 12.08 -9.18 -16.36
CA PRO A 212 13.44 -9.68 -16.51
C PRO A 212 13.52 -11.20 -16.76
N ILE A 213 12.57 -11.99 -16.29
CA ILE A 213 12.49 -13.42 -16.60
C ILE A 213 12.24 -13.62 -18.09
N THR A 214 11.29 -12.89 -18.68
CA THR A 214 10.96 -13.02 -20.10
C THR A 214 11.96 -12.34 -21.03
N THR A 215 12.49 -11.20 -20.63
CA THR A 215 13.35 -10.36 -21.49
C THR A 215 14.79 -10.88 -21.55
N CYS A 216 15.36 -11.26 -20.41
CA CYS A 216 16.78 -11.64 -20.32
C CYS A 216 17.03 -12.99 -19.62
N GLY A 217 15.99 -13.79 -19.41
CA GLY A 217 16.11 -15.13 -18.85
C GLY A 217 16.58 -15.14 -17.39
N ALA A 218 16.22 -14.12 -16.62
CA ALA A 218 16.50 -14.07 -15.18
C ALA A 218 15.90 -15.28 -14.46
N LYS A 219 16.53 -15.68 -13.36
CA LYS A 219 16.14 -16.87 -12.60
C LYS A 219 15.74 -16.54 -11.18
N LEU A 220 14.67 -17.18 -10.71
CA LEU A 220 14.32 -17.19 -9.29
C LEU A 220 15.39 -17.99 -8.52
N VAL A 221 15.83 -17.44 -7.40
CA VAL A 221 16.80 -18.07 -6.49
C VAL A 221 16.10 -18.40 -5.18
N PRO A 222 16.19 -19.67 -4.70
CA PRO A 222 15.65 -20.02 -3.39
C PRO A 222 16.26 -19.19 -2.26
N LEU A 223 15.42 -18.80 -1.29
CA LEU A 223 15.84 -18.07 -0.11
C LEU A 223 15.50 -18.87 1.14
N THR A 224 16.41 -19.75 1.53
CA THR A 224 16.27 -20.73 2.61
C THR A 224 17.54 -20.82 3.44
N GLY A 225 17.56 -21.66 4.46
CA GLY A 225 18.74 -21.94 5.28
C GLY A 225 18.62 -21.43 6.70
N ALA A 226 19.65 -21.64 7.51
CA ALA A 226 19.64 -21.42 8.96
C ALA A 226 19.24 -19.99 9.36
N ALA A 227 19.66 -18.96 8.62
CA ALA A 227 19.29 -17.58 8.90
C ALA A 227 17.78 -17.35 8.73
N VAL A 228 17.21 -17.87 7.64
CA VAL A 228 15.75 -17.81 7.38
C VAL A 228 14.98 -18.61 8.43
N ASP A 229 15.44 -19.81 8.77
CA ASP A 229 14.80 -20.65 9.82
C ASP A 229 14.79 -19.94 11.17
N LYS A 230 15.89 -19.26 11.51
CA LYS A 230 15.98 -18.44 12.72
C LYS A 230 15.00 -17.28 12.69
N LEU A 231 14.95 -16.50 11.60
CA LEU A 231 14.04 -15.36 11.46
C LEU A 231 12.58 -15.79 11.60
N VAL A 232 12.17 -16.85 10.93
CA VAL A 232 10.79 -17.38 11.00
C VAL A 232 10.46 -17.90 12.38
N LYS A 233 11.41 -18.53 13.07
CA LYS A 233 11.20 -19.03 14.44
C LYS A 233 11.05 -17.90 15.47
N GLU A 234 11.85 -16.85 15.34
CA GLU A 234 11.94 -15.76 16.33
C GLU A 234 10.92 -14.64 16.12
N ASN A 235 10.30 -14.55 14.93
CA ASN A 235 9.41 -13.45 14.58
C ASN A 235 8.10 -13.95 13.98
N SER A 236 7.00 -13.74 14.67
CA SER A 236 5.66 -14.22 14.29
C SER A 236 5.10 -13.58 13.02
N PHE A 237 5.66 -12.47 12.55
CA PHE A 237 5.28 -11.81 11.29
C PHE A 237 5.97 -12.41 10.08
N TYR A 238 6.97 -13.30 10.24
CA TYR A 238 7.58 -14.07 9.17
C TYR A 238 7.01 -15.48 9.10
N ALA A 239 6.79 -15.97 7.88
CA ALA A 239 6.39 -17.34 7.62
C ALA A 239 7.20 -17.94 6.46
N LYS A 240 7.43 -19.25 6.48
CA LYS A 240 7.92 -19.97 5.28
C LYS A 240 6.87 -19.83 4.18
N ALA A 241 7.35 -19.59 2.96
CA ALA A 241 6.51 -19.34 1.80
C ALA A 241 7.12 -20.01 0.55
N ASN A 242 6.32 -20.06 -0.50
CA ASN A 242 6.77 -20.47 -1.82
C ASN A 242 6.28 -19.47 -2.87
N ILE A 243 7.10 -19.14 -3.83
CA ILE A 243 6.66 -18.55 -5.08
C ILE A 243 6.09 -19.70 -5.91
N PRO A 244 4.82 -19.68 -6.33
CA PRO A 244 4.20 -20.82 -7.00
C PRO A 244 4.90 -21.22 -8.29
N GLY A 245 5.06 -22.51 -8.51
CA GLY A 245 5.56 -23.06 -9.77
C GLY A 245 4.59 -22.79 -10.92
N GLY A 246 5.11 -22.69 -12.14
CA GLY A 246 4.35 -22.42 -13.34
C GLY A 246 3.87 -20.97 -13.49
N LEU A 247 4.12 -20.12 -12.49
CA LEU A 247 3.69 -18.72 -12.52
C LEU A 247 4.54 -17.88 -13.49
N TYR A 248 5.82 -18.21 -13.60
CA TYR A 248 6.78 -17.51 -14.47
C TYR A 248 7.40 -18.48 -15.49
N ALA A 249 7.63 -18.02 -16.70
CA ALA A 249 8.21 -18.82 -17.77
C ALA A 249 9.55 -19.43 -17.35
N GLY A 250 9.73 -20.71 -17.63
CA GLY A 250 10.96 -21.45 -17.28
C GLY A 250 11.12 -21.83 -15.80
N HIS A 251 10.07 -21.59 -14.97
CA HIS A 251 10.05 -21.93 -13.54
C HIS A 251 8.85 -22.86 -13.24
N PRO A 252 8.90 -24.16 -13.65
CA PRO A 252 7.78 -25.08 -13.44
C PRO A 252 7.57 -25.44 -11.98
N ASP A 253 8.61 -25.42 -11.17
CA ASP A 253 8.60 -25.79 -9.78
C ASP A 253 8.44 -24.60 -8.86
N ALA A 254 7.86 -24.83 -7.67
CA ALA A 254 7.77 -23.81 -6.63
C ALA A 254 9.15 -23.41 -6.11
N THR A 255 9.41 -22.13 -5.94
CA THR A 255 10.67 -21.62 -5.37
C THR A 255 10.47 -21.34 -3.88
N PRO A 256 11.16 -22.09 -2.99
CA PRO A 256 11.02 -21.91 -1.55
C PRO A 256 11.68 -20.62 -1.08
N THR A 257 10.99 -19.94 -0.15
CA THR A 257 11.42 -18.69 0.45
C THR A 257 10.75 -18.51 1.82
N TYR A 258 10.77 -17.31 2.34
CA TYR A 258 9.96 -16.84 3.45
C TYR A 258 9.34 -15.49 3.10
N GLY A 259 8.42 -15.02 3.88
CA GLY A 259 7.76 -13.76 3.56
C GLY A 259 6.89 -13.23 4.67
N VAL A 260 6.16 -12.21 4.32
CA VAL A 260 5.23 -11.43 5.14
C VAL A 260 3.87 -11.32 4.44
N LEU A 261 2.95 -10.54 5.00
CA LEU A 261 1.73 -10.12 4.33
C LEU A 261 1.83 -8.62 3.99
N ALA A 262 1.25 -8.23 2.88
CA ALA A 262 0.91 -6.83 2.63
C ALA A 262 -0.25 -6.45 3.55
N SER A 263 -0.15 -5.34 4.25
CA SER A 263 -1.20 -4.79 5.10
C SER A 263 -1.59 -3.40 4.64
N PHE A 264 -2.86 -3.06 4.80
CA PHE A 264 -3.40 -1.75 4.54
C PHE A 264 -3.52 -1.00 5.86
N VAL A 265 -2.88 0.14 5.95
CA VAL A 265 -2.71 0.89 7.19
C VAL A 265 -3.13 2.35 7.04
N THR A 266 -3.45 2.98 8.17
CA THR A 266 -3.83 4.39 8.29
C THR A 266 -3.41 4.94 9.66
N SER A 267 -3.73 6.20 9.94
CA SER A 267 -3.56 6.83 11.25
C SER A 267 -4.82 6.69 12.11
N ALA A 268 -4.68 6.66 13.42
CA ALA A 268 -5.77 6.85 14.37
C ALA A 268 -6.52 8.17 14.19
N ASN A 269 -5.88 9.15 13.55
CA ASN A 269 -6.45 10.46 13.27
C ASN A 269 -7.32 10.48 12.00
N ALA A 270 -7.33 9.40 11.19
CA ALA A 270 -8.24 9.28 10.06
C ALA A 270 -9.70 9.24 10.54
N SER A 271 -10.63 9.84 9.80
CA SER A 271 -12.01 9.84 10.25
C SER A 271 -12.64 8.44 10.15
N ASP A 272 -13.40 8.03 11.17
CA ASP A 272 -14.10 6.74 11.19
C ASP A 272 -14.98 6.55 9.96
N ASP A 273 -15.68 7.60 9.52
CA ASP A 273 -16.54 7.55 8.33
C ASP A 273 -15.75 7.31 7.04
N MET A 274 -14.56 7.90 6.91
CA MET A 274 -13.70 7.69 5.74
C MET A 274 -13.20 6.24 5.69
N VAL A 275 -12.69 5.73 6.82
CA VAL A 275 -12.21 4.35 6.93
C VAL A 275 -13.35 3.34 6.74
N TYR A 276 -14.50 3.57 7.39
CA TYR A 276 -15.70 2.75 7.21
C TYR A 276 -16.14 2.69 5.75
N THR A 277 -16.21 3.85 5.07
CA THR A 277 -16.63 3.94 3.67
C THR A 277 -15.68 3.16 2.76
N LEU A 278 -14.37 3.30 2.97
CA LEU A 278 -13.36 2.56 2.20
C LEU A 278 -13.52 1.05 2.40
N VAL A 279 -13.58 0.60 3.66
CA VAL A 279 -13.73 -0.82 4.02
C VAL A 279 -15.00 -1.39 3.41
N LYS A 280 -16.12 -0.68 3.54
CA LYS A 280 -17.40 -1.05 2.94
C LYS A 280 -17.30 -1.17 1.42
N SER A 281 -16.70 -0.18 0.75
CA SER A 281 -16.54 -0.19 -0.71
C SER A 281 -15.76 -1.42 -1.19
N VAL A 282 -14.72 -1.84 -0.46
CA VAL A 282 -13.94 -3.04 -0.80
C VAL A 282 -14.74 -4.32 -0.58
N PHE A 283 -15.30 -4.50 0.62
CA PHE A 283 -15.92 -5.78 0.99
C PHE A 283 -17.32 -5.99 0.42
N GLU A 284 -18.07 -4.93 0.14
CA GLU A 284 -19.34 -5.04 -0.60
C GLU A 284 -19.11 -5.39 -2.10
N ASN A 285 -17.93 -5.08 -2.64
CA ASN A 285 -17.55 -5.41 -4.01
C ASN A 285 -16.40 -6.44 -4.05
N PHE A 286 -16.36 -7.36 -3.08
CA PHE A 286 -15.21 -8.22 -2.85
C PHE A 286 -14.90 -9.16 -4.04
N ASP A 287 -15.91 -9.70 -4.71
CA ASP A 287 -15.72 -10.52 -5.90
C ASP A 287 -15.16 -9.72 -7.09
N GLU A 288 -15.50 -8.43 -7.20
CA GLU A 288 -14.86 -7.53 -8.17
C GLU A 288 -13.41 -7.27 -7.75
N PHE A 289 -13.15 -6.99 -6.46
CA PHE A 289 -11.80 -6.76 -5.93
C PHE A 289 -10.86 -7.91 -6.27
N LYS A 290 -11.26 -9.16 -6.03
CA LYS A 290 -10.46 -10.35 -6.33
C LYS A 290 -10.08 -10.48 -7.81
N LYS A 291 -10.90 -9.96 -8.72
CA LYS A 291 -10.66 -10.03 -10.16
C LYS A 291 -9.72 -8.93 -10.68
N LEU A 292 -9.42 -7.91 -9.87
CA LEU A 292 -8.61 -6.77 -10.30
C LEU A 292 -7.11 -7.09 -10.36
N HIS A 293 -6.65 -8.12 -9.67
CA HIS A 293 -5.28 -8.62 -9.80
C HIS A 293 -5.19 -10.09 -9.39
N PRO A 294 -4.40 -10.95 -10.07
CA PRO A 294 -4.29 -12.37 -9.74
C PRO A 294 -3.84 -12.65 -8.30
N ALA A 295 -3.01 -11.79 -7.71
CA ALA A 295 -2.58 -11.91 -6.31
C ALA A 295 -3.75 -11.83 -5.30
N PHE A 296 -4.92 -11.34 -5.72
CA PHE A 296 -6.10 -11.20 -4.85
C PHE A 296 -7.08 -12.37 -4.98
N ALA A 297 -6.87 -13.27 -5.94
CA ALA A 297 -7.84 -14.32 -6.29
C ALA A 297 -8.25 -15.20 -5.11
N ASN A 298 -7.32 -15.48 -4.19
CA ASN A 298 -7.51 -16.37 -3.05
C ASN A 298 -7.73 -15.65 -1.72
N LEU A 299 -8.01 -14.34 -1.73
CA LEU A 299 -8.30 -13.59 -0.52
C LEU A 299 -9.61 -14.04 0.13
N ASP A 300 -9.61 -14.08 1.45
CA ASP A 300 -10.78 -14.37 2.28
C ASP A 300 -10.96 -13.23 3.29
N PRO A 301 -12.14 -12.60 3.38
CA PRO A 301 -12.38 -11.47 4.26
C PRO A 301 -12.07 -11.77 5.74
N LYS A 302 -12.36 -13.00 6.21
CA LYS A 302 -12.12 -13.40 7.61
C LYS A 302 -10.64 -13.48 7.95
N ASN A 303 -9.81 -13.85 6.98
CA ASN A 303 -8.35 -13.86 7.15
C ASN A 303 -7.78 -12.46 7.04
N MET A 304 -8.28 -11.64 6.09
CA MET A 304 -7.81 -10.27 5.89
C MET A 304 -7.96 -9.37 7.12
N ILE A 305 -8.92 -9.64 8.00
CA ILE A 305 -9.14 -8.84 9.21
C ILE A 305 -8.36 -9.34 10.45
N LYS A 306 -7.54 -10.38 10.30
CA LYS A 306 -6.79 -11.02 11.39
C LYS A 306 -5.31 -11.20 11.09
N ASP A 307 -4.99 -11.77 9.91
CA ASP A 307 -3.65 -12.21 9.59
C ASP A 307 -2.74 -11.02 9.24
N GLY A 308 -1.51 -11.03 9.77
CA GLY A 308 -0.51 -9.99 9.50
C GLY A 308 -0.84 -8.61 10.06
N LEU A 309 -1.79 -8.49 10.98
CA LEU A 309 -2.19 -7.23 11.60
C LEU A 309 -1.65 -7.16 13.03
N SER A 310 -0.64 -6.33 13.25
CA SER A 310 0.05 -6.16 14.53
C SER A 310 -0.25 -4.83 15.21
N ALA A 311 -0.64 -3.80 14.44
CA ALA A 311 -1.20 -2.57 14.99
C ALA A 311 -2.70 -2.77 15.30
N PRO A 312 -3.29 -2.01 16.26
CA PRO A 312 -4.72 -2.06 16.51
C PRO A 312 -5.52 -1.72 15.24
N LEU A 313 -6.66 -2.38 15.06
CA LEU A 313 -7.58 -2.06 13.98
C LEU A 313 -8.17 -0.66 14.17
N HIS A 314 -8.39 0.05 13.06
CA HIS A 314 -9.04 1.34 13.09
C HIS A 314 -10.54 1.22 13.48
N PRO A 315 -11.09 2.11 14.35
CA PRO A 315 -12.49 2.02 14.79
C PRO A 315 -13.50 1.98 13.64
N GLY A 316 -13.30 2.76 12.57
CA GLY A 316 -14.15 2.74 11.38
C GLY A 316 -14.16 1.38 10.66
N ALA A 317 -13.03 0.67 10.65
CA ALA A 317 -12.95 -0.68 10.11
C ALA A 317 -13.67 -1.69 11.02
N VAL A 318 -13.42 -1.62 12.33
CA VAL A 318 -14.08 -2.46 13.35
C VAL A 318 -15.60 -2.32 13.29
N LYS A 319 -16.12 -1.10 13.09
CA LYS A 319 -17.55 -0.85 12.94
C LYS A 319 -18.14 -1.72 11.82
N TYR A 320 -17.53 -1.70 10.63
CA TYR A 320 -18.00 -2.51 9.50
C TYR A 320 -17.89 -4.00 9.78
N TYR A 321 -16.78 -4.47 10.37
CA TYR A 321 -16.58 -5.90 10.65
C TYR A 321 -17.59 -6.45 11.65
N LYS A 322 -17.98 -5.66 12.66
CA LYS A 322 -19.05 -6.00 13.59
C LYS A 322 -20.42 -6.07 12.91
N GLU A 323 -20.72 -5.12 12.02
CA GLU A 323 -21.98 -5.13 11.25
C GLU A 323 -22.09 -6.40 10.37
N LYS A 324 -20.96 -6.95 9.90
CA LYS A 324 -20.92 -8.21 9.14
C LYS A 324 -20.88 -9.47 9.99
N GLY A 325 -20.77 -9.34 11.31
CA GLY A 325 -20.63 -10.48 12.22
C GLY A 325 -19.30 -11.22 12.08
N TRP A 326 -18.24 -10.51 11.67
CA TRP A 326 -16.88 -11.08 11.52
C TRP A 326 -16.04 -10.92 12.80
N MET A 327 -16.50 -10.07 13.72
CA MET A 327 -15.90 -9.80 15.03
C MET A 327 -16.96 -9.80 16.14
#